data_813ed20c29882a6493253babd0a06ca2
#
_entry.id   813ed20c29882a6493253babd0a06ca2
#
_cell.length_a   1.000
_cell.length_b   1.000
_cell.length_c   1.000
_cell.angle_alpha   90.00
_cell.angle_beta   90.00
_cell.angle_gamma   90.00
#
_symmetry.space_group_name_H-M   'P 1'
#
loop_
_entity.id
_entity.type
_entity.pdbx_description
1 polymer ?
#
loop_
_entity_poly.entity_id
_entity_poly.type
_entity_poly.pdbx_seq_one_letter_code
_entity_poly.pdbx_strand_id
1 'polypeptide(L)'
;MGNWSRSAVVLGVSLMLSGTAMGSQQGGAASGGQQKIDTATKTFSVKLGATRLIYNPESAGATLAVINPQGYPILVQSKVYAEDKQGNAPFVVTPPLFRLDGNQQSRVRVVRTGGTFAPDRETLYWMCVTGVPPKADDVWGQDKDGKSQAPKVATLEVQLRINSCIKLMVRPSSLKGDPADVATSMTWTREGSKLKASNPTPFFMNLKELSVGGKKVEGLEYVPPKGERTFTLPAGASGKVQWKVITDYGGDSREYQSALQ
;
A
#
# COMPACT_ATOMS: atom_id res chain seq x y z
N MET A 1 53.20 33.59 13.24
CA MET A 1 54.37 32.74 13.42
C MET A 1 54.04 31.50 12.61
N GLY A 2 54.54 31.25 11.53
CA GLY A 2 55.68 31.26 10.66
C GLY A 2 55.41 30.10 9.71
N ASN A 3 55.14 30.26 8.47
CA ASN A 3 56.02 30.44 7.32
C ASN A 3 56.94 29.26 7.02
N TRP A 4 56.87 28.72 5.80
CA TRP A 4 57.89 28.52 4.79
C TRP A 4 57.50 27.32 3.90
N SER A 5 57.19 27.42 2.61
CA SER A 5 57.93 27.94 1.40
C SER A 5 59.09 27.08 0.91
N ARG A 6 59.01 26.85 -0.43
CA ARG A 6 60.02 26.62 -1.49
C ARG A 6 60.10 25.20 -2.05
N SER A 7 59.64 24.94 -3.28
CA SER A 7 60.30 25.15 -4.59
C SER A 7 61.66 24.45 -4.78
N ALA A 8 61.71 23.51 -5.74
CA ALA A 8 62.89 23.37 -6.64
C ALA A 8 62.49 22.61 -7.92
N VAL A 9 62.81 23.24 -9.02
CA VAL A 9 62.81 22.78 -10.41
C VAL A 9 64.14 22.11 -10.68
N VAL A 10 64.17 20.98 -11.44
CA VAL A 10 65.38 20.60 -12.22
C VAL A 10 64.96 20.03 -13.57
N LEU A 11 65.51 20.66 -14.59
CA LEU A 11 65.55 20.27 -16.03
C LEU A 11 66.57 19.15 -16.25
N GLY A 12 66.38 18.38 -17.32
CA GLY A 12 67.46 17.57 -17.91
C GLY A 12 66.96 16.58 -18.92
N VAL A 13 66.84 16.95 -20.16
CA VAL A 13 67.65 16.64 -21.36
C VAL A 13 67.43 15.25 -22.00
N SER A 14 67.08 15.35 -23.25
CA SER A 14 66.88 14.39 -24.34
C SER A 14 67.95 13.33 -24.52
N LEU A 15 67.50 12.17 -25.06
CA LEU A 15 68.22 11.47 -26.13
C LEU A 15 67.28 10.64 -27.00
N MET A 16 67.29 10.89 -28.27
CA MET A 16 66.65 10.10 -29.32
C MET A 16 67.43 8.81 -29.55
N LEU A 17 66.73 7.69 -29.80
CA LEU A 17 67.21 6.63 -30.68
C LEU A 17 66.04 5.98 -31.40
N SER A 18 66.13 6.00 -32.70
CA SER A 18 65.24 5.40 -33.69
C SER A 18 65.37 3.88 -33.67
N GLY A 19 64.22 3.18 -33.77
CA GLY A 19 64.16 1.74 -33.95
C GLY A 19 62.85 1.36 -34.60
N THR A 20 62.87 1.21 -35.93
CA THR A 20 61.76 0.67 -36.75
C THR A 20 61.66 -0.85 -36.52
N ALA A 21 60.50 -1.34 -36.13
CA ALA A 21 60.10 -2.70 -36.38
C ALA A 21 58.59 -2.75 -36.69
N MET A 22 58.28 -3.07 -37.93
CA MET A 22 56.97 -3.46 -38.40
C MET A 22 56.53 -4.77 -37.70
N GLY A 23 55.39 -4.73 -37.07
CA GLY A 23 54.68 -5.92 -36.58
C GLY A 23 53.20 -5.63 -36.63
N SER A 24 52.56 -6.01 -37.74
CA SER A 24 51.11 -6.03 -37.89
C SER A 24 50.50 -7.13 -37.04
N GLN A 25 49.90 -6.78 -35.94
CA GLN A 25 48.93 -7.64 -35.28
C GLN A 25 47.60 -6.92 -35.25
N GLN A 26 46.71 -7.34 -36.14
CA GLN A 26 45.27 -7.14 -36.05
C GLN A 26 44.76 -7.81 -34.76
N GLY A 27 44.74 -7.04 -33.67
CA GLY A 27 43.95 -7.37 -32.48
C GLY A 27 42.53 -6.85 -32.70
N GLY A 28 41.65 -7.74 -33.07
CA GLY A 28 40.22 -7.45 -33.12
C GLY A 28 39.76 -7.00 -31.74
N ALA A 29 39.42 -5.73 -31.64
CA ALA A 29 38.67 -5.20 -30.50
C ALA A 29 37.29 -5.87 -30.53
N ALA A 30 37.12 -6.90 -29.74
CA ALA A 30 35.78 -7.38 -29.40
C ALA A 30 35.04 -6.21 -28.72
N SER A 31 34.27 -5.51 -29.53
CA SER A 31 33.24 -4.58 -29.05
C SER A 31 32.27 -5.39 -28.21
N GLY A 32 32.52 -5.46 -26.92
CA GLY A 32 31.56 -5.93 -25.94
C GLY A 32 30.38 -5.00 -25.95
N GLY A 33 29.43 -5.28 -26.85
CA GLY A 33 28.13 -4.60 -26.80
C GLY A 33 27.52 -4.86 -25.42
N GLN A 34 27.55 -3.84 -24.58
CA GLN A 34 26.69 -3.80 -23.40
C GLN A 34 25.24 -3.91 -23.90
N GLN A 35 24.69 -5.11 -23.85
CA GLN A 35 23.26 -5.29 -24.03
C GLN A 35 22.57 -4.48 -22.95
N LYS A 36 21.96 -3.39 -23.35
CA LYS A 36 21.09 -2.60 -22.52
C LYS A 36 19.91 -3.48 -22.15
N ILE A 37 19.92 -4.02 -20.94
CA ILE A 37 18.79 -4.77 -20.40
C ILE A 37 17.71 -3.75 -20.07
N ASP A 38 16.73 -3.59 -20.93
CA ASP A 38 15.56 -2.79 -20.64
C ASP A 38 14.72 -3.52 -19.59
N THR A 39 14.84 -3.07 -18.35
CA THR A 39 14.06 -3.58 -17.22
C THR A 39 12.68 -2.95 -17.24
N ALA A 40 11.69 -3.64 -17.78
CA ALA A 40 10.29 -3.22 -17.66
C ALA A 40 9.67 -3.81 -16.41
N THR A 41 9.52 -3.00 -15.36
CA THR A 41 8.77 -3.40 -14.16
C THR A 41 7.28 -3.30 -14.46
N LYS A 42 6.58 -4.43 -14.50
CA LYS A 42 5.11 -4.47 -14.59
C LYS A 42 4.51 -4.72 -13.22
N THR A 43 3.65 -3.83 -12.79
CA THR A 43 2.91 -3.95 -11.54
C THR A 43 1.55 -4.59 -11.83
N PHE A 44 1.29 -5.72 -11.19
CA PHE A 44 0.03 -6.46 -11.33
C PHE A 44 -0.84 -6.19 -10.11
N SER A 45 -1.88 -5.38 -10.27
CA SER A 45 -2.82 -5.07 -9.21
C SER A 45 -4.26 -5.23 -9.67
N VAL A 46 -5.11 -5.66 -8.76
CA VAL A 46 -6.57 -5.56 -8.93
C VAL A 46 -7.06 -4.21 -8.44
N LYS A 47 -8.10 -3.69 -9.05
CA LYS A 47 -8.83 -2.53 -8.55
C LYS A 47 -10.04 -3.01 -7.75
N LEU A 48 -10.22 -2.47 -6.55
CA LEU A 48 -11.35 -2.79 -5.69
C LEU A 48 -12.42 -1.71 -5.83
N GLY A 49 -13.68 -2.12 -5.83
CA GLY A 49 -14.83 -1.21 -5.97
C GLY A 49 -15.16 -0.43 -4.70
N ALA A 50 -14.44 -0.68 -3.60
CA ALA A 50 -14.58 0.06 -2.35
C ALA A 50 -13.23 0.15 -1.64
N THR A 51 -13.07 1.16 -0.78
CA THR A 51 -11.88 1.36 0.07
C THR A 51 -12.02 0.70 1.44
N ARG A 52 -13.23 0.22 1.78
CA ARG A 52 -13.59 -0.47 3.02
C ARG A 52 -14.88 -1.23 2.85
N LEU A 53 -15.13 -2.19 3.72
CA LEU A 53 -16.39 -2.90 3.84
C LEU A 53 -16.94 -2.73 5.27
N ILE A 54 -18.22 -2.39 5.38
CA ILE A 54 -18.97 -2.47 6.63
C ILE A 54 -19.76 -3.77 6.61
N TYR A 55 -19.44 -4.64 7.55
CA TYR A 55 -20.03 -5.97 7.65
C TYR A 55 -21.01 -6.04 8.83
N ASN A 56 -22.27 -6.26 8.57
CA ASN A 56 -23.23 -6.57 9.62
C ASN A 56 -23.17 -8.09 9.91
N PRO A 57 -22.83 -8.50 11.14
CA PRO A 57 -22.71 -9.92 11.50
C PRO A 57 -24.03 -10.72 11.42
N GLU A 58 -25.17 -10.02 11.39
CA GLU A 58 -26.51 -10.62 11.24
C GLU A 58 -26.94 -10.73 9.77
N SER A 59 -26.15 -10.15 8.85
CA SER A 59 -26.42 -10.22 7.42
C SER A 59 -25.97 -11.53 6.80
N ALA A 60 -26.49 -11.81 5.61
CA ALA A 60 -26.06 -12.94 4.81
C ALA A 60 -24.63 -12.79 4.23
N GLY A 61 -23.96 -11.64 4.43
CA GLY A 61 -22.60 -11.37 3.95
C GLY A 61 -22.45 -9.96 3.36
N ALA A 62 -21.21 -9.57 3.08
CA ALA A 62 -20.87 -8.33 2.40
C ALA A 62 -20.23 -8.62 1.03
N THR A 63 -20.46 -7.77 0.05
CA THR A 63 -20.00 -7.96 -1.32
C THR A 63 -18.97 -6.90 -1.69
N LEU A 64 -17.88 -7.32 -2.35
CA LEU A 64 -16.85 -6.44 -2.90
C LEU A 64 -16.70 -6.68 -4.40
N ALA A 65 -16.76 -5.62 -5.18
CA ALA A 65 -16.41 -5.66 -6.60
C ALA A 65 -14.89 -5.73 -6.78
N VAL A 66 -14.44 -6.61 -7.66
CA VAL A 66 -13.03 -6.79 -8.04
C VAL A 66 -12.93 -6.58 -9.55
N ILE A 67 -12.05 -5.70 -9.96
CA ILE A 67 -11.88 -5.27 -11.34
C ILE A 67 -10.47 -5.63 -11.80
N ASN A 68 -10.37 -6.26 -12.96
CA ASN A 68 -9.11 -6.49 -13.65
C ASN A 68 -8.89 -5.38 -14.69
N PRO A 69 -8.04 -4.40 -14.45
CA PRO A 69 -7.77 -3.34 -15.42
C PRO A 69 -6.77 -3.72 -16.51
N GLN A 70 -6.20 -4.94 -16.45
CA GLN A 70 -5.27 -5.44 -17.47
C GLN A 70 -6.02 -5.96 -18.70
N GLY A 71 -5.35 -5.95 -19.87
CA GLY A 71 -5.90 -6.51 -21.12
C GLY A 71 -5.80 -8.05 -21.24
N TYR A 72 -5.45 -8.75 -20.14
CA TYR A 72 -5.26 -10.21 -20.09
C TYR A 72 -5.88 -10.79 -18.84
N PRO A 73 -6.20 -12.09 -18.80
CA PRO A 73 -6.81 -12.73 -17.63
C PRO A 73 -5.83 -12.78 -16.45
N ILE A 74 -6.38 -12.74 -15.24
CA ILE A 74 -5.66 -12.94 -13.98
C ILE A 74 -6.40 -13.96 -13.13
N LEU A 75 -5.68 -14.65 -12.23
CA LEU A 75 -6.32 -15.34 -11.12
C LEU A 75 -6.46 -14.36 -9.95
N VAL A 76 -7.66 -14.27 -9.42
CA VAL A 76 -7.98 -13.47 -8.25
C VAL A 76 -8.07 -14.39 -7.04
N GLN A 77 -7.22 -14.12 -6.04
CA GLN A 77 -7.25 -14.80 -4.75
C GLN A 77 -7.69 -13.83 -3.67
N SER A 78 -8.65 -14.24 -2.84
CA SER A 78 -9.23 -13.40 -1.80
C SER A 78 -9.21 -14.09 -0.44
N LYS A 79 -8.82 -13.35 0.62
CA LYS A 79 -8.79 -13.85 1.99
C LYS A 79 -9.05 -12.72 2.99
N VAL A 80 -9.68 -13.06 4.13
CA VAL A 80 -9.81 -12.15 5.27
C VAL A 80 -8.78 -12.53 6.33
N TYR A 81 -8.11 -11.50 6.89
CA TYR A 81 -7.15 -11.62 7.97
C TYR A 81 -7.63 -10.87 9.21
N ALA A 82 -7.13 -11.28 10.38
CA ALA A 82 -7.31 -10.55 11.63
C ALA A 82 -6.68 -9.15 11.56
N GLU A 83 -6.90 -8.34 12.58
CA GLU A 83 -6.43 -6.95 12.65
C GLU A 83 -4.90 -6.83 12.50
N ASP A 84 -4.14 -7.80 13.03
CA ASP A 84 -2.69 -7.90 12.91
C ASP A 84 -2.19 -8.28 11.49
N LYS A 85 -3.10 -8.58 10.56
CA LYS A 85 -2.84 -9.06 9.19
C LYS A 85 -2.11 -10.41 9.09
N GLN A 86 -2.02 -11.15 10.18
CA GLN A 86 -1.34 -12.45 10.26
C GLN A 86 -2.31 -13.57 10.65
N GLY A 87 -3.14 -13.33 11.66
CA GLY A 87 -4.09 -14.29 12.18
C GLY A 87 -5.21 -14.62 11.20
N ASN A 88 -5.80 -15.82 11.38
CA ASN A 88 -7.02 -16.20 10.68
C ASN A 88 -8.21 -15.40 11.21
N ALA A 89 -9.12 -15.06 10.32
CA ALA A 89 -10.37 -14.39 10.64
C ALA A 89 -11.56 -15.37 10.50
N PRO A 90 -12.65 -15.18 11.25
CA PRO A 90 -13.82 -16.07 11.18
C PRO A 90 -14.70 -15.77 9.97
N PHE A 91 -14.07 -15.68 8.78
CA PHE A 91 -14.71 -15.37 7.53
C PHE A 91 -14.18 -16.25 6.40
N VAL A 92 -15.04 -16.54 5.45
CA VAL A 92 -14.71 -17.12 4.15
C VAL A 92 -15.08 -16.12 3.06
N VAL A 93 -14.32 -16.12 1.97
CA VAL A 93 -14.63 -15.35 0.78
C VAL A 93 -15.04 -16.29 -0.34
N THR A 94 -16.13 -15.98 -1.03
CA THR A 94 -16.66 -16.82 -2.11
C THR A 94 -16.80 -16.01 -3.40
N PRO A 95 -16.22 -16.46 -4.52
CA PRO A 95 -15.24 -17.53 -4.62
C PRO A 95 -13.87 -17.13 -4.03
N PRO A 96 -13.11 -18.06 -3.40
CA PRO A 96 -11.82 -17.75 -2.80
C PRO A 96 -10.70 -17.56 -3.85
N LEU A 97 -10.84 -18.26 -4.99
CA LEU A 97 -9.95 -18.19 -6.14
C LEU A 97 -10.79 -18.33 -7.41
N PHE A 98 -10.58 -17.46 -8.39
CA PHE A 98 -11.24 -17.51 -9.69
C PHE A 98 -10.44 -16.78 -10.76
N ARG A 99 -10.67 -17.16 -12.04
CA ARG A 99 -10.16 -16.42 -13.19
C ARG A 99 -11.04 -15.21 -13.45
N LEU A 100 -10.40 -14.06 -13.70
CA LEU A 100 -11.05 -12.82 -14.10
C LEU A 100 -10.41 -12.35 -15.40
N ASP A 101 -11.20 -12.32 -16.47
CA ASP A 101 -10.72 -11.94 -17.80
C ASP A 101 -10.31 -10.48 -17.87
N GLY A 102 -9.55 -10.14 -18.90
CA GLY A 102 -9.04 -8.78 -19.12
C GLY A 102 -10.17 -7.76 -19.24
N ASN A 103 -10.01 -6.60 -18.60
CA ASN A 103 -10.98 -5.51 -18.57
C ASN A 103 -12.36 -5.90 -18.04
N GLN A 104 -12.44 -6.98 -17.27
CA GLN A 104 -13.68 -7.45 -16.66
C GLN A 104 -13.73 -7.15 -15.16
N GLN A 105 -14.94 -7.20 -14.63
CA GLN A 105 -15.19 -7.13 -13.19
C GLN A 105 -16.02 -8.32 -12.72
N SER A 106 -15.79 -8.70 -11.47
CA SER A 106 -16.58 -9.72 -10.76
C SER A 106 -16.85 -9.25 -9.34
N ARG A 107 -17.57 -10.08 -8.58
CA ARG A 107 -17.86 -9.80 -7.17
C ARG A 107 -17.45 -10.99 -6.31
N VAL A 108 -16.85 -10.69 -5.18
CA VAL A 108 -16.61 -11.66 -4.11
C VAL A 108 -17.51 -11.33 -2.94
N ARG A 109 -17.96 -12.38 -2.23
CA ARG A 109 -18.80 -12.24 -1.05
C ARG A 109 -18.03 -12.72 0.17
N VAL A 110 -17.98 -11.88 1.18
CA VAL A 110 -17.45 -12.22 2.51
C VAL A 110 -18.59 -12.76 3.34
N VAL A 111 -18.42 -13.95 3.91
CA VAL A 111 -19.41 -14.64 4.74
C VAL A 111 -18.77 -15.02 6.07
N ARG A 112 -19.48 -14.78 7.15
CA ARG A 112 -19.08 -15.21 8.49
C ARG A 112 -19.16 -16.74 8.62
N THR A 113 -18.12 -17.35 9.21
CA THR A 113 -18.06 -18.78 9.48
C THR A 113 -18.15 -19.11 10.97
N GLY A 114 -18.14 -18.09 11.83
CA GLY A 114 -18.17 -18.25 13.28
C GLY A 114 -17.72 -16.98 14.00
N GLY A 115 -17.13 -17.15 15.18
CA GLY A 115 -16.58 -16.06 15.98
C GLY A 115 -17.63 -15.27 16.77
N THR A 116 -17.17 -14.64 17.84
CA THR A 116 -17.95 -13.71 18.66
C THR A 116 -17.43 -12.31 18.42
N PHE A 117 -18.32 -11.36 18.17
CA PHE A 117 -17.98 -9.95 17.98
C PHE A 117 -18.49 -9.12 19.17
N ALA A 118 -17.78 -8.05 19.49
CA ALA A 118 -18.22 -7.13 20.53
C ALA A 118 -19.61 -6.55 20.13
N PRO A 119 -20.63 -6.59 21.01
CA PRO A 119 -21.97 -6.13 20.65
C PRO A 119 -22.10 -4.59 20.74
N ASP A 120 -21.10 -3.93 21.32
CA ASP A 120 -21.13 -2.52 21.70
C ASP A 120 -20.13 -1.64 20.92
N ARG A 121 -19.40 -2.23 19.95
CA ARG A 121 -18.39 -1.50 19.15
C ARG A 121 -18.03 -2.28 17.89
N GLU A 122 -17.38 -1.59 16.96
CA GLU A 122 -16.80 -2.22 15.77
C GLU A 122 -15.62 -3.12 16.10
N THR A 123 -15.41 -4.13 15.24
CA THR A 123 -14.20 -4.98 15.23
C THR A 123 -13.56 -4.91 13.84
N LEU A 124 -12.22 -4.79 13.77
CA LEU A 124 -11.47 -4.65 12.53
C LEU A 124 -10.90 -5.98 12.04
N TYR A 125 -11.07 -6.20 10.74
CA TYR A 125 -10.41 -7.23 9.94
C TYR A 125 -9.88 -6.62 8.65
N TRP A 126 -9.13 -7.40 7.88
CA TRP A 126 -8.59 -6.97 6.59
C TRP A 126 -9.08 -7.91 5.50
N MET A 127 -9.83 -7.37 4.53
CA MET A 127 -10.16 -8.05 3.28
C MET A 127 -9.05 -7.80 2.29
N CYS A 128 -8.31 -8.85 1.93
CA CYS A 128 -7.16 -8.78 1.03
C CYS A 128 -7.45 -9.53 -0.26
N VAL A 129 -7.09 -8.91 -1.39
CA VAL A 129 -7.29 -9.45 -2.73
C VAL A 129 -5.98 -9.34 -3.50
N THR A 130 -5.52 -10.46 -4.03
CA THR A 130 -4.30 -10.56 -4.82
C THR A 130 -4.63 -10.97 -6.26
N GLY A 131 -4.13 -10.22 -7.22
CA GLY A 131 -4.14 -10.61 -8.64
C GLY A 131 -2.86 -11.35 -9.00
N VAL A 132 -2.99 -12.53 -9.59
CA VAL A 132 -1.87 -13.34 -10.08
C VAL A 132 -1.91 -13.35 -11.60
N PRO A 133 -0.91 -12.76 -12.29
CA PRO A 133 -0.86 -12.78 -13.74
C PRO A 133 -0.52 -14.18 -14.27
N PRO A 134 -0.91 -14.53 -15.50
CA PRO A 134 -0.52 -15.78 -16.12
C PRO A 134 0.96 -15.79 -16.46
N LYS A 135 1.59 -16.95 -16.37
CA LYS A 135 2.87 -17.24 -17.01
C LYS A 135 2.64 -17.69 -18.46
N ALA A 136 3.70 -17.71 -19.24
CA ALA A 136 3.61 -18.06 -20.66
C ALA A 136 3.08 -19.49 -20.92
N ASP A 137 3.29 -20.41 -19.99
CA ASP A 137 2.92 -21.82 -20.03
C ASP A 137 1.63 -22.17 -19.25
N ASP A 138 1.02 -21.18 -18.59
CA ASP A 138 -0.21 -21.40 -17.84
C ASP A 138 -1.40 -21.64 -18.80
N VAL A 139 -2.02 -22.81 -18.73
CA VAL A 139 -3.19 -23.19 -19.54
C VAL A 139 -4.37 -22.24 -19.30
N TRP A 140 -4.57 -21.79 -18.08
CA TRP A 140 -5.65 -20.85 -17.73
C TRP A 140 -5.42 -19.44 -18.28
N GLY A 141 -4.19 -19.12 -18.69
CA GLY A 141 -3.80 -17.85 -19.32
C GLY A 141 -3.94 -17.85 -20.85
N GLN A 142 -4.42 -18.95 -21.45
CA GLN A 142 -4.62 -19.06 -22.89
C GLN A 142 -6.02 -18.60 -23.31
N ASP A 143 -6.14 -18.14 -24.55
CA ASP A 143 -7.43 -17.88 -25.21
C ASP A 143 -8.08 -19.19 -25.70
N LYS A 144 -9.24 -19.06 -26.38
CA LYS A 144 -9.96 -20.21 -26.93
C LYS A 144 -9.21 -20.95 -28.02
N ASP A 145 -8.22 -20.29 -28.62
CA ASP A 145 -7.38 -20.85 -29.69
C ASP A 145 -6.06 -21.41 -29.13
N GLY A 146 -5.91 -21.50 -27.82
CA GLY A 146 -4.70 -22.00 -27.14
C GLY A 146 -3.50 -21.06 -27.19
N LYS A 147 -3.69 -19.79 -27.58
CA LYS A 147 -2.63 -18.80 -27.60
C LYS A 147 -2.45 -18.18 -26.21
N SER A 148 -1.21 -18.14 -25.71
CA SER A 148 -0.89 -17.51 -24.45
C SER A 148 -1.22 -16.01 -24.46
N GLN A 149 -2.00 -15.57 -23.48
CA GLN A 149 -2.30 -14.16 -23.22
C GLN A 149 -1.38 -13.57 -22.14
N ALA A 150 -0.35 -14.32 -21.72
CA ALA A 150 0.65 -13.79 -20.79
C ALA A 150 1.29 -12.52 -21.37
N PRO A 151 1.60 -11.53 -20.52
CA PRO A 151 2.29 -10.33 -20.96
C PRO A 151 3.61 -10.69 -21.62
N LYS A 152 3.83 -10.25 -22.88
CA LYS A 152 5.12 -10.39 -23.54
C LYS A 152 6.10 -9.41 -22.92
N VAL A 153 7.10 -9.92 -22.22
CA VAL A 153 8.13 -9.10 -21.56
C VAL A 153 9.50 -9.54 -22.03
N ALA A 154 10.37 -8.56 -22.22
CA ALA A 154 11.76 -8.83 -22.53
C ALA A 154 12.51 -9.44 -21.32
N THR A 155 13.55 -10.07 -21.55
CA THR A 155 14.55 -10.94 -20.94
C THR A 155 14.78 -10.93 -19.41
N LEU A 156 14.29 -9.96 -18.62
CA LEU A 156 14.30 -10.01 -17.16
C LEU A 156 12.92 -9.58 -16.63
N GLU A 157 12.08 -10.55 -16.27
CA GLU A 157 10.73 -10.31 -15.76
C GLU A 157 10.75 -10.27 -14.23
N VAL A 158 10.59 -9.09 -13.64
CA VAL A 158 10.28 -8.94 -12.22
C VAL A 158 8.77 -8.84 -12.06
N GLN A 159 8.13 -9.93 -11.62
CA GLN A 159 6.70 -9.95 -11.33
C GLN A 159 6.44 -9.51 -9.89
N LEU A 160 5.91 -8.31 -9.69
CA LEU A 160 5.45 -7.83 -8.41
C LEU A 160 3.96 -8.18 -8.23
N ARG A 161 3.66 -9.06 -7.28
CA ARG A 161 2.29 -9.35 -6.86
C ARG A 161 1.87 -8.34 -5.80
N ILE A 162 0.87 -7.53 -6.10
CA ILE A 162 0.33 -6.58 -5.13
C ILE A 162 -0.87 -7.23 -4.45
N ASN A 163 -0.78 -7.32 -3.13
CA ASN A 163 -1.88 -7.70 -2.27
C ASN A 163 -2.62 -6.43 -1.81
N SER A 164 -3.80 -6.18 -2.37
CA SER A 164 -4.63 -5.03 -2.06
C SER A 164 -5.54 -5.35 -0.87
N CYS A 165 -5.27 -4.75 0.28
CA CYS A 165 -6.04 -4.96 1.50
C CYS A 165 -6.87 -3.72 1.85
N ILE A 166 -8.17 -3.91 2.09
CA ILE A 166 -9.09 -2.90 2.61
C ILE A 166 -9.60 -3.30 3.99
N LYS A 167 -10.00 -2.32 4.79
CA LYS A 167 -10.59 -2.58 6.10
C LYS A 167 -11.96 -3.24 5.96
N LEU A 168 -12.18 -4.30 6.72
CA LEU A 168 -13.46 -4.94 6.94
C LEU A 168 -13.86 -4.65 8.39
N MET A 169 -14.80 -3.72 8.59
CA MET A 169 -15.30 -3.34 9.89
C MET A 169 -16.58 -4.10 10.19
N VAL A 170 -16.53 -4.98 11.18
CA VAL A 170 -17.71 -5.69 11.67
C VAL A 170 -18.47 -4.74 12.58
N ARG A 171 -19.67 -4.37 12.17
CA ARG A 171 -20.54 -3.44 12.88
C ARG A 171 -21.84 -4.13 13.26
N PRO A 172 -22.09 -4.36 14.56
CA PRO A 172 -23.38 -4.88 15.03
C PRO A 172 -24.54 -3.97 14.59
N SER A 173 -25.71 -4.57 14.35
CA SER A 173 -26.91 -3.84 13.91
C SER A 173 -27.43 -2.82 14.92
N SER A 174 -27.02 -2.95 16.19
CA SER A 174 -27.29 -1.98 17.25
C SER A 174 -26.59 -0.63 17.04
N LEU A 175 -25.44 -0.62 16.33
CA LEU A 175 -24.69 0.61 16.05
C LEU A 175 -25.20 1.24 14.77
N LYS A 176 -25.83 2.42 14.90
CA LYS A 176 -26.38 3.22 13.79
C LYS A 176 -25.53 4.45 13.54
N GLY A 177 -25.55 4.94 12.31
CA GLY A 177 -24.85 6.15 11.88
C GLY A 177 -23.48 5.89 11.26
N ASP A 178 -22.78 6.97 10.95
CA ASP A 178 -21.44 7.01 10.33
C ASP A 178 -20.42 7.52 11.36
N PRO A 179 -19.16 7.05 11.35
CA PRO A 179 -18.11 7.59 12.19
C PRO A 179 -18.00 9.12 12.14
N ALA A 180 -18.29 9.72 10.99
CA ALA A 180 -18.27 11.18 10.81
C ALA A 180 -19.32 11.89 11.67
N ASP A 181 -20.47 11.27 11.95
CA ASP A 181 -21.54 11.90 12.75
C ASP A 181 -21.11 12.16 14.21
N VAL A 182 -20.21 11.32 14.72
CA VAL A 182 -19.77 11.34 16.11
C VAL A 182 -18.27 11.68 16.30
N ALA A 183 -17.59 12.06 15.22
CA ALA A 183 -16.14 12.36 15.26
C ALA A 183 -15.79 13.56 16.17
N THR A 184 -16.73 14.46 16.45
CA THR A 184 -16.56 15.56 17.42
C THR A 184 -16.36 15.10 18.85
N SER A 185 -16.70 13.85 19.17
CA SER A 185 -16.50 13.28 20.51
C SER A 185 -15.04 12.92 20.82
N MET A 186 -14.16 12.93 19.81
CA MET A 186 -12.73 12.70 20.02
C MET A 186 -12.11 13.80 20.86
N THR A 187 -11.21 13.40 21.77
CA THR A 187 -10.42 14.33 22.58
C THR A 187 -8.93 14.15 22.30
N TRP A 188 -8.18 15.23 22.53
CA TRP A 188 -6.78 15.34 22.17
C TRP A 188 -5.97 15.89 23.32
N THR A 189 -4.99 15.12 23.80
CA THR A 189 -4.16 15.48 24.94
C THR A 189 -2.69 15.49 24.53
N ARG A 190 -1.95 16.49 25.01
CA ARG A 190 -0.51 16.56 24.82
C ARG A 190 0.21 15.78 25.92
N GLU A 191 1.06 14.84 25.54
CA GLU A 191 1.94 14.11 26.45
C GLU A 191 3.41 14.30 26.01
N GLY A 192 4.00 15.41 26.41
CA GLY A 192 5.36 15.80 25.99
C GLY A 192 5.47 16.06 24.49
N SER A 193 6.20 15.20 23.77
CA SER A 193 6.34 15.23 22.31
C SER A 193 5.28 14.38 21.58
N LYS A 194 4.29 13.87 22.29
CA LYS A 194 3.24 13.02 21.75
C LYS A 194 1.89 13.72 21.80
N LEU A 195 1.05 13.37 20.83
CA LEU A 195 -0.36 13.75 20.76
C LEU A 195 -1.19 12.49 20.98
N LYS A 196 -1.88 12.40 22.10
CA LYS A 196 -2.80 11.31 22.40
C LYS A 196 -4.20 11.66 21.90
N ALA A 197 -4.76 10.79 21.08
CA ALA A 197 -6.14 10.80 20.62
C ALA A 197 -6.95 9.80 21.45
N SER A 198 -8.04 10.22 22.09
CA SER A 198 -9.01 9.33 22.74
C SER A 198 -10.31 9.32 21.98
N ASN A 199 -10.81 8.13 21.67
CA ASN A 199 -12.03 7.88 20.94
C ASN A 199 -13.05 7.18 21.86
N PRO A 200 -14.02 7.90 22.44
CA PRO A 200 -15.05 7.30 23.30
C PRO A 200 -16.16 6.60 22.49
N THR A 201 -16.18 6.75 21.18
CA THR A 201 -17.26 6.25 20.31
C THR A 201 -17.14 4.75 20.04
N PRO A 202 -18.20 4.11 19.58
CA PRO A 202 -18.14 2.70 19.18
C PRO A 202 -17.55 2.44 17.81
N PHE A 203 -17.13 3.46 17.06
CA PHE A 203 -16.62 3.37 15.70
C PHE A 203 -15.10 3.53 15.65
N PHE A 204 -14.45 2.88 14.67
CA PHE A 204 -13.07 3.20 14.32
C PHE A 204 -12.98 4.58 13.71
N MET A 205 -12.24 5.49 14.30
CA MET A 205 -11.95 6.82 13.74
C MET A 205 -10.76 6.73 12.80
N ASN A 206 -11.04 6.52 11.51
CA ASN A 206 -10.03 6.46 10.47
C ASN A 206 -9.61 7.87 10.08
N LEU A 207 -8.47 8.35 10.58
CA LEU A 207 -8.01 9.70 10.33
C LEU A 207 -7.55 9.86 8.88
N LYS A 208 -8.04 10.90 8.22
CA LYS A 208 -7.62 11.33 6.89
C LYS A 208 -6.59 12.45 6.95
N GLU A 209 -6.88 13.43 7.78
CA GLU A 209 -6.05 14.58 8.05
C GLU A 209 -6.00 14.84 9.54
N LEU A 210 -4.87 15.34 10.03
CA LEU A 210 -4.68 15.75 11.42
C LEU A 210 -3.63 16.83 11.46
N SER A 211 -3.93 17.94 12.13
CA SER A 211 -2.98 19.03 12.37
C SER A 211 -3.15 19.63 13.75
N VAL A 212 -2.08 20.23 14.27
CA VAL A 212 -2.07 20.96 15.54
C VAL A 212 -1.48 22.35 15.32
N GLY A 213 -2.28 23.40 15.52
CA GLY A 213 -1.87 24.77 15.23
C GLY A 213 -1.43 24.97 13.78
N GLY A 214 -2.07 24.29 12.83
CA GLY A 214 -1.75 24.32 11.40
C GLY A 214 -0.55 23.45 10.99
N LYS A 215 0.15 22.79 11.93
CA LYS A 215 1.24 21.85 11.62
C LYS A 215 0.70 20.45 11.44
N LYS A 216 0.94 19.85 10.28
CA LYS A 216 0.47 18.53 9.91
C LYS A 216 1.11 17.44 10.76
N VAL A 217 0.31 16.47 11.22
CA VAL A 217 0.75 15.24 11.88
C VAL A 217 0.91 14.15 10.84
N GLU A 218 2.04 13.48 10.82
CA GLU A 218 2.35 12.40 9.89
C GLU A 218 2.11 11.02 10.51
N GLY A 219 2.12 9.97 9.69
CA GLY A 219 1.95 8.59 10.16
C GLY A 219 0.55 8.30 10.70
N LEU A 220 -0.47 8.88 10.05
CA LEU A 220 -1.85 8.72 10.49
C LEU A 220 -2.32 7.28 10.37
N GLU A 221 -2.98 6.84 11.41
CA GLU A 221 -3.70 5.58 11.49
C GLU A 221 -5.10 5.81 12.07
N TYR A 222 -5.84 4.73 12.27
CA TYR A 222 -7.14 4.81 12.97
C TYR A 222 -6.96 4.90 14.49
N VAL A 223 -7.93 5.51 15.16
CA VAL A 223 -8.08 5.41 16.62
C VAL A 223 -9.17 4.37 16.90
N PRO A 224 -8.87 3.30 17.67
CA PRO A 224 -9.83 2.21 17.89
C PRO A 224 -11.08 2.69 18.67
N PRO A 225 -12.21 2.00 18.53
CA PRO A 225 -13.43 2.34 19.29
C PRO A 225 -13.21 2.15 20.80
N LYS A 226 -13.71 3.10 21.59
CA LYS A 226 -13.54 3.12 23.06
C LYS A 226 -12.09 2.98 23.50
N GLY A 227 -11.17 3.55 22.73
CA GLY A 227 -9.73 3.39 22.90
C GLY A 227 -8.94 4.64 22.56
N GLU A 228 -7.63 4.49 22.56
CA GLU A 228 -6.68 5.59 22.39
C GLU A 228 -5.62 5.22 21.35
N ARG A 229 -5.01 6.27 20.77
CA ARG A 229 -3.82 6.14 19.93
C ARG A 229 -2.94 7.37 20.08
N THR A 230 -1.64 7.14 20.05
CA THR A 230 -0.64 8.19 20.18
C THR A 230 0.04 8.44 18.83
N PHE A 231 0.20 9.72 18.50
CA PHE A 231 0.91 10.21 17.32
C PHE A 231 2.12 11.06 17.75
N THR A 232 3.07 11.25 16.85
CA THR A 232 4.18 12.19 17.10
C THR A 232 3.67 13.61 16.91
N LEU A 233 3.80 14.44 17.95
CA LEU A 233 3.46 15.86 17.88
C LEU A 233 4.55 16.61 17.11
N PRO A 234 4.23 17.38 16.05
CA PRO A 234 5.21 18.17 15.34
C PRO A 234 5.90 19.19 16.25
N ALA A 235 7.20 19.41 16.06
CA ALA A 235 7.98 20.30 16.89
C ALA A 235 7.39 21.72 16.92
N GLY A 236 7.19 22.26 18.13
CA GLY A 236 6.59 23.57 18.35
C GLY A 236 5.12 23.67 17.93
N ALA A 237 4.41 22.54 17.76
CA ALA A 237 2.97 22.56 17.52
C ALA A 237 2.22 22.91 18.82
N SER A 238 1.28 23.84 18.72
CA SER A 238 0.43 24.30 19.82
C SER A 238 -0.85 24.90 19.25
N GLY A 239 -1.89 25.02 20.07
CA GLY A 239 -3.17 25.60 19.68
C GLY A 239 -4.22 24.53 19.35
N LYS A 240 -5.11 24.82 18.40
CA LYS A 240 -6.22 23.93 18.08
C LYS A 240 -5.75 22.68 17.32
N VAL A 241 -6.39 21.56 17.61
CA VAL A 241 -6.32 20.33 16.82
C VAL A 241 -7.42 20.35 15.79
N GLN A 242 -7.07 20.06 14.54
CA GLN A 242 -8.01 19.96 13.43
C GLN A 242 -7.84 18.59 12.78
N TRP A 243 -8.95 17.93 12.46
CA TRP A 243 -8.92 16.60 11.86
C TRP A 243 -10.09 16.35 10.90
N LYS A 244 -9.88 15.39 9.99
CA LYS A 244 -10.93 14.77 9.18
C LYS A 244 -10.88 13.27 9.35
N VAL A 245 -12.03 12.64 9.29
CA VAL A 245 -12.16 11.18 9.29
C VAL A 245 -12.65 10.70 7.94
N ILE A 246 -12.38 9.43 7.63
CA ILE A 246 -12.88 8.79 6.42
C ILE A 246 -14.24 8.17 6.75
N THR A 247 -15.26 8.51 5.97
CA THR A 247 -16.63 8.02 6.10
C THR A 247 -16.76 6.55 5.70
N ASP A 248 -17.90 5.93 5.95
CA ASP A 248 -18.20 4.55 5.55
C ASP A 248 -18.14 4.34 4.03
N TYR A 249 -18.43 5.37 3.25
CA TYR A 249 -18.33 5.35 1.79
C TYR A 249 -16.93 5.59 1.25
N GLY A 250 -15.95 5.84 2.14
CA GLY A 250 -14.55 6.06 1.75
C GLY A 250 -14.22 7.50 1.37
N GLY A 251 -15.17 8.42 1.46
CA GLY A 251 -14.97 9.85 1.28
C GLY A 251 -14.46 10.53 2.56
N ASP A 252 -14.08 11.79 2.41
CA ASP A 252 -13.61 12.62 3.53
C ASP A 252 -14.84 13.24 4.24
N SER A 253 -14.79 13.30 5.58
CA SER A 253 -15.73 14.09 6.36
C SER A 253 -15.47 15.59 6.21
N ARG A 254 -16.35 16.41 6.76
CA ARG A 254 -16.00 17.80 7.07
C ARG A 254 -14.81 17.84 8.03
N GLU A 255 -14.20 19.01 8.15
CA GLU A 255 -13.18 19.25 9.16
C GLU A 255 -13.82 19.46 10.54
N TYR A 256 -13.22 18.85 11.55
CA TYR A 256 -13.53 19.04 12.97
C TYR A 256 -12.39 19.77 13.65
N GLN A 257 -12.68 20.44 14.77
CA GLN A 257 -11.67 21.12 15.58
C GLN A 257 -12.00 21.04 17.07
N SER A 258 -10.95 21.00 17.88
CA SER A 258 -11.06 21.11 19.34
C SER A 258 -9.81 21.76 19.93
N ALA A 259 -9.88 22.13 21.21
CA ALA A 259 -8.70 22.52 21.95
C ALA A 259 -7.78 21.30 22.17
N LEU A 260 -6.46 21.55 22.19
CA LEU A 260 -5.47 20.61 22.69
C LEU A 260 -5.45 20.72 24.23
N GLN A 261 -5.65 19.62 24.92
CA GLN A 261 -5.61 19.51 26.38
C GLN A 261 -4.21 19.17 26.87
#